data_fedf1271545e409a6494aaa0ed712f0d
#
_entry.id   fedf1271545e409a6494aaa0ed712f0d
#
_cell.length_a   1.000
_cell.length_b   1.000
_cell.length_c   1.000
_cell.angle_alpha   90.00
_cell.angle_beta   90.00
_cell.angle_gamma   90.00
#
_symmetry.space_group_name_H-M   'P 1'
#
loop_
_entity.id
_entity.type
_entity.pdbx_description
1 polymer ?
#
loop_
_entity_poly.entity_id
_entity_poly.type
_entity_poly.pdbx_seq_one_letter_code
_entity_poly.pdbx_strand_id
1 'polypeptide(L)'
;MAETITLKFLTLEDIKAQVRIMPDDNFEDNYLLMLGKAAERRLLKDIQRTYDEVVAMEGEWPMDLTMAALMLTASWYKNREPETNQSMAVVPYSAYEGFYMPYRKGTYSSVEEEG
;
A
#
# COMPACT_ATOMS: atom_id res chain seq x y z
N MET A 1 27.28 -0.08 -0.02
CA MET A 1 26.60 -0.15 0.74
C MET A 1 25.29 -0.03 0.46
N ALA A 2 24.58 -0.71 0.84
CA ALA A 2 23.27 -0.67 0.51
C ALA A 2 22.56 0.43 1.19
N GLU A 3 21.65 1.02 0.54
CA GLU A 3 20.91 1.99 1.13
C GLU A 3 19.84 1.40 1.90
N THR A 4 19.44 1.95 2.98
CA THR A 4 18.34 1.50 3.79
C THR A 4 17.04 2.03 3.21
N ILE A 5 16.11 1.15 2.94
CA ILE A 5 14.83 1.55 2.43
C ILE A 5 13.98 2.00 3.60
N THR A 6 13.49 3.21 3.54
CA THR A 6 12.66 3.77 4.60
C THR A 6 11.22 3.85 4.16
N LEU A 7 10.34 3.26 4.93
CA LEU A 7 8.92 3.31 4.64
C LEU A 7 8.32 4.56 5.28
N LYS A 8 7.31 5.11 4.63
CA LYS A 8 6.71 6.34 5.11
C LYS A 8 5.58 6.05 6.10
N PHE A 9 4.70 5.13 5.79
CA PHE A 9 3.60 4.85 6.69
C PHE A 9 3.41 3.35 6.93
N LEU A 10 4.09 2.50 6.21
CA LEU A 10 4.02 1.07 6.48
C LEU A 10 5.18 0.71 7.40
N THR A 11 5.05 -0.40 8.10
CA THR A 11 6.16 -0.91 8.89
C THR A 11 6.46 -2.32 8.43
N LEU A 12 7.69 -2.74 8.61
CA LEU A 12 8.07 -4.09 8.24
C LEU A 12 7.28 -5.11 9.06
N GLU A 13 7.01 -4.81 10.31
CA GLU A 13 6.22 -5.70 11.13
C GLU A 13 4.84 -5.92 10.57
N ASP A 14 4.20 -4.86 10.13
CA ASP A 14 2.85 -4.98 9.56
C ASP A 14 2.88 -5.75 8.26
N ILE A 15 3.92 -5.55 7.45
CA ILE A 15 4.03 -6.28 6.21
C ILE A 15 4.21 -7.77 6.50
N LYS A 16 5.07 -8.11 7.46
CA LYS A 16 5.28 -9.52 7.80
C LYS A 16 4.00 -10.16 8.29
N ALA A 17 3.25 -9.43 9.11
CA ALA A 17 1.99 -9.96 9.60
C ALA A 17 1.01 -10.20 8.46
N GLN A 18 0.99 -9.26 7.50
CA GLN A 18 0.05 -9.37 6.40
C GLN A 18 0.37 -10.57 5.50
N VAL A 19 1.64 -10.87 5.32
CA VAL A 19 2.04 -11.99 4.46
C VAL A 19 2.35 -13.25 5.26
N ARG A 20 2.11 -13.21 6.56
CA ARG A 20 2.24 -14.37 7.43
C ARG A 20 3.67 -14.88 7.59
N ILE A 21 4.59 -13.95 7.76
CA ILE A 21 5.96 -14.28 8.04
C ILE A 21 6.22 -13.97 9.50
N MET A 22 6.90 -14.86 10.19
CA MET A 22 7.18 -14.67 11.61
C MET A 22 8.04 -13.43 11.83
N PRO A 23 7.83 -12.70 12.91
CA PRO A 23 8.56 -11.45 13.13
C PRO A 23 10.08 -11.64 13.17
N ASP A 24 10.56 -12.78 13.62
CA ASP A 24 11.99 -12.97 13.71
C ASP A 24 12.59 -13.61 12.47
N ASP A 25 11.81 -13.87 11.45
CA ASP A 25 12.31 -14.42 10.22
C ASP A 25 12.76 -13.26 9.33
N ASN A 26 14.05 -13.07 9.21
CA ASN A 26 14.59 -11.94 8.50
C ASN A 26 15.04 -12.22 7.08
N PHE A 27 14.76 -13.42 6.61
CA PHE A 27 15.28 -13.84 5.32
C PHE A 27 14.88 -12.93 4.17
N GLU A 28 13.64 -12.47 4.16
CA GLU A 28 13.18 -11.64 3.08
C GLU A 28 12.94 -10.18 3.46
N ASP A 29 13.53 -9.73 4.55
CA ASP A 29 13.27 -8.38 5.02
C ASP A 29 13.49 -7.33 3.94
N ASN A 30 14.61 -7.41 3.25
CA ASN A 30 14.90 -6.38 2.25
C ASN A 30 13.90 -6.42 1.11
N TYR A 31 13.51 -7.62 0.68
CA TYR A 31 12.53 -7.76 -0.38
C TYR A 31 11.18 -7.18 0.06
N LEU A 32 10.79 -7.44 1.31
CA LEU A 32 9.55 -6.92 1.82
C LEU A 32 9.57 -5.40 1.92
N LEU A 33 10.71 -4.84 2.29
CA LEU A 33 10.82 -3.38 2.34
C LEU A 33 10.70 -2.80 0.94
N MET A 34 11.25 -3.46 -0.06
CA MET A 34 11.13 -2.98 -1.42
C MET A 34 9.68 -3.02 -1.88
N LEU A 35 8.97 -4.11 -1.59
CA LEU A 35 7.57 -4.20 -1.97
C LEU A 35 6.74 -3.15 -1.25
N GLY A 36 7.03 -2.95 0.04
CA GLY A 36 6.28 -1.96 0.81
C GLY A 36 6.49 -0.56 0.29
N LYS A 37 7.73 -0.23 -0.06
CA LYS A 37 8.01 1.09 -0.59
C LYS A 37 7.30 1.30 -1.93
N ALA A 38 7.30 0.27 -2.77
CA ALA A 38 6.60 0.37 -4.05
C ALA A 38 5.10 0.55 -3.83
N ALA A 39 4.55 -0.16 -2.84
CA ALA A 39 3.13 -0.03 -2.56
C ALA A 39 2.78 1.36 -2.04
N GLU A 40 3.63 1.93 -1.19
CA GLU A 40 3.41 3.28 -0.72
C GLU A 40 3.39 4.27 -1.88
N ARG A 41 4.33 4.11 -2.80
CA ARG A 41 4.41 5.02 -3.93
C ARG A 41 3.22 4.84 -4.87
N ARG A 42 2.80 3.60 -5.08
CA ARG A 42 1.67 3.35 -5.94
C ARG A 42 0.39 3.95 -5.35
N LEU A 43 0.21 3.80 -4.05
CA LEU A 43 -0.96 4.34 -3.41
C LEU A 43 -0.99 5.86 -3.50
N LEU A 44 0.14 6.52 -3.23
CA LEU A 44 0.16 7.97 -3.28
C LEU A 44 -0.10 8.45 -4.70
N LYS A 45 0.39 7.71 -5.69
CA LYS A 45 0.12 8.08 -7.05
C LYS A 45 -1.36 7.91 -7.38
N ASP A 46 -1.97 6.84 -6.90
CA ASP A 46 -3.38 6.60 -7.20
C ASP A 46 -4.29 7.61 -6.52
N ILE A 47 -3.95 8.08 -5.32
CA ILE A 47 -4.79 9.09 -4.67
C ILE A 47 -4.43 10.50 -5.14
N GLN A 48 -3.30 10.63 -5.82
CA GLN A 48 -2.86 11.92 -6.35
C GLN A 48 -2.67 12.97 -5.28
N ARG A 49 -2.22 12.55 -4.11
CA ARG A 49 -1.90 13.46 -3.01
C ARG A 49 -0.63 12.98 -2.35
N THR A 50 0.08 13.88 -1.72
CA THR A 50 1.27 13.49 -0.98
C THR A 50 0.85 13.06 0.42
N TYR A 51 1.76 12.42 1.12
CA TYR A 51 1.50 12.02 2.49
C TYR A 51 1.14 13.24 3.33
N ASP A 52 1.90 14.33 3.18
CA ASP A 52 1.65 15.51 3.97
C ASP A 52 0.30 16.13 3.65
N GLU A 53 -0.12 16.08 2.40
CA GLU A 53 -1.42 16.61 2.03
C GLU A 53 -2.55 15.84 2.71
N VAL A 54 -2.41 14.52 2.77
CA VAL A 54 -3.44 13.71 3.40
C VAL A 54 -3.48 13.97 4.89
N VAL A 55 -2.32 14.04 5.53
CA VAL A 55 -2.29 14.31 6.96
C VAL A 55 -2.90 15.67 7.25
N ALA A 56 -2.65 16.65 6.41
CA ALA A 56 -3.22 17.97 6.62
C ALA A 56 -4.74 17.95 6.48
N MET A 57 -5.23 17.17 5.53
CA MET A 57 -6.66 17.10 5.31
C MET A 57 -7.37 16.36 6.42
N GLU A 58 -6.81 15.25 6.87
CA GLU A 58 -7.50 14.37 7.79
C GLU A 58 -7.09 14.53 9.24
N GLY A 59 -6.04 15.24 9.49
CA GLY A 59 -5.52 15.40 10.85
C GLY A 59 -4.53 14.31 11.22
N GLU A 60 -4.53 13.21 10.48
CA GLU A 60 -3.60 12.13 10.72
C GLU A 60 -3.62 11.25 9.49
N TRP A 61 -2.72 10.31 9.41
CA TRP A 61 -2.71 9.39 8.27
C TRP A 61 -3.78 8.32 8.50
N PRO A 62 -4.75 8.19 7.60
CA PRO A 62 -5.85 7.25 7.79
C PRO A 62 -5.38 5.81 7.72
N MET A 63 -5.89 4.98 8.59
CA MET A 63 -5.57 3.56 8.58
C MET A 63 -6.07 2.90 7.30
N ASP A 64 -7.12 3.43 6.70
CA ASP A 64 -7.65 2.88 5.45
C ASP A 64 -6.58 2.88 4.38
N LEU A 65 -5.78 3.93 4.32
CA LEU A 65 -4.73 4.01 3.30
C LEU A 65 -3.58 3.06 3.63
N THR A 66 -3.30 2.86 4.90
CA THR A 66 -2.30 1.87 5.29
C THR A 66 -2.77 0.49 4.86
N MET A 67 -4.04 0.18 5.07
CA MET A 67 -4.57 -1.11 4.66
C MET A 67 -4.51 -1.29 3.15
N ALA A 68 -4.78 -0.24 2.39
CA ALA A 68 -4.70 -0.33 0.95
C ALA A 68 -3.28 -0.70 0.52
N ALA A 69 -2.29 -0.06 1.11
CA ALA A 69 -0.91 -0.35 0.75
C ALA A 69 -0.50 -1.75 1.19
N LEU A 70 -0.98 -2.20 2.34
CA LEU A 70 -0.68 -3.56 2.78
C LEU A 70 -1.30 -4.59 1.85
N MET A 71 -2.49 -4.31 1.34
CA MET A 71 -3.13 -5.23 0.40
C MET A 71 -2.32 -5.32 -0.89
N LEU A 72 -1.80 -4.21 -1.38
CA LEU A 72 -0.95 -4.24 -2.56
C LEU A 72 0.32 -5.05 -2.29
N THR A 73 0.94 -4.81 -1.14
CA THR A 73 2.17 -5.48 -0.80
C THR A 73 1.94 -6.99 -0.75
N ALA A 74 0.87 -7.40 -0.09
CA ALA A 74 0.59 -8.82 0.05
C ALA A 74 0.26 -9.45 -1.30
N SER A 75 -0.48 -8.73 -2.13
CA SER A 75 -0.83 -9.26 -3.43
C SER A 75 0.41 -9.46 -4.28
N TRP A 76 1.31 -8.48 -4.30
CA TRP A 76 2.54 -8.62 -5.07
C TRP A 76 3.42 -9.73 -4.51
N TYR A 77 3.46 -9.86 -3.20
CA TYR A 77 4.26 -10.90 -2.59
C TYR A 77 3.76 -12.29 -3.01
N LYS A 78 2.45 -12.47 -3.00
CA LYS A 78 1.90 -13.76 -3.35
C LYS A 78 2.01 -14.07 -4.83
N ASN A 79 2.06 -13.07 -5.66
CA ASN A 79 2.08 -13.25 -7.10
C ASN A 79 3.45 -13.06 -7.73
N ARG A 80 4.50 -13.15 -6.93
CA ARG A 80 5.83 -12.92 -7.47
C ARG A 80 6.33 -14.06 -8.35
N GLU A 81 5.68 -15.21 -8.28
CA GLU A 81 6.09 -16.34 -9.10
C GLU A 81 4.98 -16.69 -10.05
N PRO A 82 5.03 -16.14 -11.24
CA PRO A 82 3.91 -16.27 -12.16
C PRO A 82 3.55 -17.70 -12.51
N GLU A 83 4.50 -18.60 -12.53
CA GLU A 83 4.17 -19.92 -12.97
C GLU A 83 3.36 -20.66 -11.96
N THR A 84 3.22 -20.18 -10.76
CA THR A 84 2.46 -20.93 -9.82
C THR A 84 1.10 -20.42 -9.63
N ASN A 85 0.64 -19.71 -10.41
CA ASN A 85 -0.35 -19.00 -10.18
C ASN A 85 -1.67 -19.21 -10.20
N GLN A 86 -2.10 -20.05 -10.78
CA GLN A 86 -3.41 -20.07 -11.03
C GLN A 86 -4.31 -20.01 -9.93
N SER A 87 -4.07 -20.62 -8.89
CA SER A 87 -5.03 -20.64 -7.83
C SER A 87 -4.73 -19.62 -6.78
N MET A 88 -3.84 -18.68 -7.04
CA MET A 88 -3.51 -17.79 -6.04
C MET A 88 -4.55 -16.81 -5.75
N ALA A 89 -4.74 -16.46 -4.52
CA ALA A 89 -5.65 -15.42 -4.13
C ALA A 89 -5.04 -14.09 -4.44
N VAL A 90 -5.71 -13.30 -5.21
CA VAL A 90 -5.24 -11.98 -5.55
C VAL A 90 -6.23 -10.98 -5.01
N VAL A 91 -5.76 -9.93 -4.39
CA VAL A 91 -6.65 -8.90 -3.89
C VAL A 91 -7.30 -8.23 -5.06
N PRO A 92 -8.61 -8.21 -5.13
CA PRO A 92 -9.27 -7.56 -6.23
C PRO A 92 -8.98 -6.07 -6.25
N TYR A 93 -8.83 -5.52 -7.43
CA TYR A 93 -8.56 -4.11 -7.53
C TYR A 93 -9.68 -3.31 -6.90
N SER A 94 -10.92 -3.78 -6.99
CA SER A 94 -12.03 -3.06 -6.40
C SER A 94 -11.91 -2.96 -4.88
N ALA A 95 -11.31 -3.95 -4.22
CA ALA A 95 -11.12 -3.85 -2.78
C ALA A 95 -10.09 -2.78 -2.46
N TYR A 96 -9.02 -2.73 -3.22
CA TYR A 96 -8.00 -1.72 -3.04
C TYR A 96 -8.60 -0.34 -3.30
N GLU A 97 -9.35 -0.19 -4.38
CA GLU A 97 -9.97 1.09 -4.67
C GLU A 97 -10.91 1.52 -3.56
N GLY A 98 -11.63 0.59 -2.98
CA GLY A 98 -12.57 0.93 -1.91
C GLY A 98 -11.90 1.61 -0.75
N PHE A 99 -10.64 1.26 -0.49
CA PHE A 99 -9.95 1.89 0.62
C PHE A 99 -9.38 3.25 0.25
N TYR A 100 -8.99 3.49 -1.00
CA TYR A 100 -8.34 4.75 -1.27
C TYR A 100 -9.20 5.79 -1.97
N MET A 101 -10.26 5.38 -2.65
CA MET A 101 -11.04 6.33 -3.43
C MET A 101 -11.55 7.53 -2.65
N PRO A 102 -11.99 7.38 -1.42
CA PRO A 102 -12.46 8.54 -0.68
C PRO A 102 -11.40 9.62 -0.49
N TYR A 103 -10.13 9.25 -0.64
CA TYR A 103 -9.05 10.20 -0.42
C TYR A 103 -8.44 10.70 -1.72
N ARG A 104 -8.92 10.23 -2.86
CA ARG A 104 -8.31 10.58 -4.12
C ARG A 104 -8.67 11.98 -4.54
N LYS A 105 -7.66 12.73 -4.97
CA LYS A 105 -7.87 14.09 -5.38
C LYS A 105 -8.68 14.12 -6.65
N GLY A 106 -9.64 15.01 -6.69
CA GLY A 106 -10.41 15.21 -7.90
C GLY A 106 -11.55 14.27 -8.12
N THR A 107 -11.71 13.27 -7.27
CA THR A 107 -12.69 12.30 -7.51
C THR A 107 -14.04 12.89 -7.39
N TYR A 108 -14.72 13.32 -6.79
CA TYR A 108 -15.98 13.90 -6.87
C TYR A 108 -15.92 15.36 -6.86
N SER A 109 -14.85 15.89 -6.33
CA SER A 109 -14.82 17.29 -6.18
C SER A 109 -14.93 17.96 -7.50
N SER A 110 -14.39 17.33 -8.51
CA SER A 110 -14.48 17.99 -9.77
C SER A 110 -15.90 18.06 -10.19
N VAL A 111 -16.73 17.30 -9.60
CA VAL A 111 -18.02 17.29 -10.00
C VAL A 111 -18.78 18.27 -9.27
N GLU A 112 -18.67 18.21 -8.02
CA GLU A 112 -19.46 19.03 -7.36
C GLU A 112 -18.95 20.27 -7.17
N GLU A 113 -17.76 20.38 -7.19
CA GLU A 113 -17.37 21.55 -6.84
C GLU A 113 -17.56 22.50 -7.76
N GLU A 114 -17.77 22.21 -8.67
CA GLU A 114 -17.90 23.12 -9.40
C GLU A 114 -18.82 23.68 -9.24
N GLY A 115 -19.29 23.22 -8.79
CA GLY A 115 -20.15 23.94 -8.40
C GLY A 115 -19.92 24.50 -8.18
#